data_b0cf9147a5f631b7a01d4839c85b447f
#
_entry.id   b0cf9147a5f631b7a01d4839c85b447f
#
_cell.length_a   1.000
_cell.length_b   1.000
_cell.length_c   1.000
_cell.angle_alpha   90.00
_cell.angle_beta   90.00
_cell.angle_gamma   90.00
#
_symmetry.space_group_name_H-M   'P 1'
#
loop_
_entity.id
_entity.type
_entity.pdbx_description
1 polymer ?
#
loop_
_entity_poly.entity_id
_entity_poly.type
_entity_poly.pdbx_seq_one_letter_code
_entity_poly.pdbx_strand_id
1 'polypeptide(L)'
;MEENTTRNTSAGLIQHCQDKLGTPYVYGAKGEVLTQAILDRLARENPGTYTSTYKAKAAKYIGQRCTDCSGLISWYTGRIRGSYNYHDTAVERVGIDHLDESMVGWALWKPGHIGVYIGDGWCIEAKGINYGTIKSRVAATPWQKVLKLRDIDYTPVPVTYTQGFQPAADGQRWWYQFADGNYAANGWYWLQEMERRTWGWYLFDSEGYMLTGYQVDPAGEAFLLCPVIGSNEGKCMITDARGALRIAEEYDM
;
A
#
# COMPACT_ATOMS: atom_id res chain seq x y z
N MET A 1 1.81 -27.53 -15.33
CA MET A 1 2.69 -26.72 -14.47
C MET A 1 2.52 -25.29 -14.98
N GLU A 2 1.65 -24.50 -14.33
CA GLU A 2 1.52 -23.07 -14.64
C GLU A 2 2.79 -22.40 -14.11
N GLU A 3 3.56 -21.80 -15.01
CA GLU A 3 4.64 -20.88 -14.64
C GLU A 3 4.02 -19.75 -13.83
N ASN A 4 4.33 -19.74 -12.55
CA ASN A 4 4.02 -18.62 -11.65
C ASN A 4 4.95 -17.45 -12.04
N THR A 5 4.68 -16.85 -13.19
CA THR A 5 5.31 -15.59 -13.60
C THR A 5 4.79 -14.53 -12.63
N THR A 6 5.65 -14.14 -11.69
CA THR A 6 5.38 -13.03 -10.75
C THR A 6 4.99 -11.80 -11.59
N ARG A 7 3.71 -11.49 -11.65
CA ARG A 7 3.20 -10.32 -12.39
C ARG A 7 3.73 -9.05 -11.74
N ASN A 8 4.31 -8.16 -12.51
CA ASN A 8 4.70 -6.83 -12.06
C ASN A 8 3.43 -5.98 -11.88
N THR A 9 2.88 -5.94 -10.66
CA THR A 9 1.67 -5.19 -10.36
C THR A 9 1.94 -3.73 -10.01
N SER A 10 0.94 -2.86 -10.15
CA SER A 10 1.03 -1.45 -9.73
C SER A 10 1.30 -1.32 -8.22
N ALA A 11 0.64 -2.13 -7.40
CA ALA A 11 0.87 -2.17 -5.95
C ALA A 11 2.31 -2.60 -5.62
N GLY A 12 2.83 -3.62 -6.31
CA GLY A 12 4.21 -4.06 -6.15
C GLY A 12 5.23 -3.01 -6.60
N LEU A 13 4.93 -2.23 -7.66
CA LEU A 13 5.76 -1.10 -8.08
C LEU A 13 5.82 -0.02 -7.01
N ILE A 14 4.67 0.34 -6.41
CA ILE A 14 4.61 1.32 -5.31
C ILE A 14 5.44 0.84 -4.13
N GLN A 15 5.24 -0.41 -3.69
CA GLN A 15 5.99 -0.98 -2.58
C GLN A 15 7.50 -0.99 -2.86
N HIS A 16 7.89 -1.42 -4.08
CA HIS A 16 9.29 -1.35 -4.51
C HIS A 16 9.85 0.08 -4.41
N CYS A 17 9.13 1.09 -4.91
CA CYS A 17 9.58 2.47 -4.82
C CYS A 17 9.72 2.95 -3.37
N GLN A 18 8.81 2.56 -2.48
CA GLN A 18 8.88 2.85 -1.04
C GLN A 18 10.11 2.21 -0.39
N ASP A 19 10.39 0.94 -0.69
CA ASP A 19 11.55 0.20 -0.18
C ASP A 19 12.89 0.78 -0.68
N LYS A 20 12.88 1.54 -1.77
CA LYS A 20 14.07 2.17 -2.35
C LYS A 20 14.24 3.64 -1.98
N LEU A 21 13.43 4.18 -1.06
CA LEU A 21 13.66 5.53 -0.54
C LEU A 21 15.08 5.64 0.07
N GLY A 22 15.77 6.74 -0.22
CA GLY A 22 17.15 6.95 0.19
C GLY A 22 18.21 6.32 -0.73
N THR A 23 17.82 5.49 -1.72
CA THR A 23 18.80 4.94 -2.68
C THR A 23 19.51 6.07 -3.43
N PRO A 24 20.84 6.07 -3.50
CA PRO A 24 21.61 7.07 -4.23
C PRO A 24 21.25 7.13 -5.71
N TYR A 25 21.19 8.35 -6.23
CA TYR A 25 21.02 8.56 -7.66
C TYR A 25 22.37 8.58 -8.38
N VAL A 26 22.49 7.73 -9.41
CA VAL A 26 23.58 7.81 -10.40
C VAL A 26 22.99 7.66 -11.79
N TYR A 27 23.20 8.66 -12.66
CA TYR A 27 22.63 8.67 -14.01
C TYR A 27 23.03 7.42 -14.82
N GLY A 28 22.05 6.73 -15.38
CA GLY A 28 22.25 5.49 -16.12
C GLY A 28 22.23 4.21 -15.27
N ALA A 29 22.32 4.31 -13.93
CA ALA A 29 22.22 3.15 -13.05
C ALA A 29 20.79 2.58 -13.00
N LYS A 30 20.68 1.25 -12.87
CA LYS A 30 19.41 0.52 -12.93
C LYS A 30 19.17 -0.43 -11.74
N GLY A 31 19.75 -0.10 -10.57
CA GLY A 31 19.62 -0.89 -9.35
C GLY A 31 20.82 -1.77 -9.03
N GLU A 32 21.87 -1.75 -9.86
CA GLU A 32 23.11 -2.48 -9.61
C GLU A 32 23.97 -1.82 -8.49
N VAL A 33 24.87 -2.60 -7.91
CA VAL A 33 25.92 -2.06 -7.02
C VAL A 33 26.93 -1.32 -7.89
N LEU A 34 27.11 -0.02 -7.62
CA LEU A 34 28.04 0.79 -8.37
C LEU A 34 29.49 0.34 -8.10
N THR A 35 30.18 -0.04 -9.15
CA THR A 35 31.63 -0.33 -9.13
C THR A 35 32.39 0.73 -9.94
N GLN A 36 33.72 0.80 -9.78
CA GLN A 36 34.53 1.69 -10.60
C GLN A 36 34.33 1.38 -12.11
N ALA A 37 34.28 0.12 -12.48
CA ALA A 37 34.08 -0.30 -13.88
C ALA A 37 32.72 0.19 -14.43
N ILE A 38 31.64 0.08 -13.62
CA ILE A 38 30.31 0.58 -13.99
C ILE A 38 30.35 2.11 -14.12
N LEU A 39 30.94 2.82 -13.16
CA LEU A 39 31.06 4.27 -13.20
C LEU A 39 31.80 4.73 -14.47
N ASP A 40 32.89 4.07 -14.83
CA ASP A 40 33.65 4.40 -16.03
C ASP A 40 32.89 4.07 -17.32
N ARG A 41 32.12 2.98 -17.34
CA ARG A 41 31.21 2.66 -18.45
C ARG A 41 30.15 3.75 -18.62
N LEU A 42 29.43 4.10 -17.55
CA LEU A 42 28.38 5.11 -17.58
C LEU A 42 28.91 6.47 -18.01
N ALA A 43 30.12 6.83 -17.57
CA ALA A 43 30.79 8.08 -17.97
C ALA A 43 31.14 8.10 -19.47
N ARG A 44 31.58 6.98 -20.04
CA ARG A 44 31.82 6.87 -21.49
C ARG A 44 30.55 6.94 -22.33
N GLU A 45 29.48 6.29 -21.84
CA GLU A 45 28.18 6.28 -22.51
C GLU A 45 27.44 7.62 -22.45
N ASN A 46 27.75 8.45 -21.44
CA ASN A 46 27.04 9.70 -21.16
C ASN A 46 27.99 10.89 -20.88
N PRO A 47 28.91 11.23 -21.81
CA PRO A 47 29.96 12.21 -21.56
C PRO A 47 29.41 13.59 -21.21
N GLY A 48 28.25 13.99 -21.76
CA GLY A 48 27.61 15.27 -21.49
C GLY A 48 27.09 15.41 -20.03
N THR A 49 26.77 14.29 -19.38
CA THR A 49 26.31 14.27 -17.97
C THR A 49 27.51 14.11 -17.01
N TYR A 50 28.48 13.26 -17.36
CA TYR A 50 29.60 12.89 -16.49
C TYR A 50 30.74 13.87 -16.54
N THR A 51 30.46 15.16 -16.24
CA THR A 51 31.52 16.13 -15.97
C THR A 51 32.44 15.66 -14.83
N SER A 52 33.62 16.27 -14.67
CA SER A 52 34.53 15.93 -13.55
C SER A 52 33.83 16.05 -12.18
N THR A 53 33.04 17.10 -12.00
CA THR A 53 32.27 17.34 -10.77
C THR A 53 31.20 16.25 -10.56
N TYR A 54 30.45 15.85 -11.60
CA TYR A 54 29.45 14.82 -11.49
C TYR A 54 30.09 13.46 -11.18
N LYS A 55 31.17 13.10 -11.90
CA LYS A 55 31.90 11.85 -11.70
C LYS A 55 32.46 11.77 -10.26
N ALA A 56 32.98 12.85 -9.72
CA ALA A 56 33.47 12.91 -8.33
C ALA A 56 32.34 12.70 -7.30
N LYS A 57 31.13 13.23 -7.57
CA LYS A 57 29.96 12.98 -6.72
C LYS A 57 29.52 11.53 -6.82
N ALA A 58 29.40 10.96 -8.02
CA ALA A 58 28.98 9.58 -8.24
C ALA A 58 29.95 8.57 -7.62
N ALA A 59 31.25 8.84 -7.66
CA ALA A 59 32.29 7.98 -7.08
C ALA A 59 32.12 7.75 -5.57
N LYS A 60 31.45 8.67 -4.84
CA LYS A 60 31.15 8.51 -3.41
C LYS A 60 30.16 7.35 -3.12
N TYR A 61 29.46 6.90 -4.14
CA TYR A 61 28.48 5.83 -4.03
C TYR A 61 29.01 4.45 -4.49
N ILE A 62 30.32 4.34 -4.82
CA ILE A 62 30.93 3.06 -5.13
C ILE A 62 30.74 2.10 -3.94
N GLY A 63 30.29 0.87 -4.23
CA GLY A 63 29.90 -0.12 -3.23
C GLY A 63 28.44 -0.09 -2.82
N GLN A 64 27.68 0.94 -3.20
CA GLN A 64 26.25 1.06 -2.91
C GLN A 64 25.41 0.74 -4.14
N ARG A 65 24.17 0.27 -3.93
CA ARG A 65 23.19 0.17 -4.99
C ARG A 65 22.72 1.56 -5.40
N CYS A 66 22.66 1.81 -6.71
CA CYS A 66 22.30 3.09 -7.27
C CYS A 66 21.22 2.94 -8.35
N THR A 67 20.46 3.99 -8.56
CA THR A 67 19.45 4.04 -9.63
C THR A 67 19.37 5.44 -10.23
N ASP A 68 18.90 5.56 -11.48
CA ASP A 68 18.40 6.82 -12.03
C ASP A 68 16.86 6.84 -12.01
N CYS A 69 16.23 7.89 -12.55
CA CYS A 69 14.78 8.04 -12.52
C CYS A 69 14.05 6.89 -13.21
N SER A 70 14.52 6.45 -14.38
CA SER A 70 13.95 5.31 -15.12
C SER A 70 14.46 3.96 -14.57
N GLY A 71 15.62 3.97 -13.96
CA GLY A 71 16.22 2.80 -13.31
C GLY A 71 15.39 2.29 -12.15
N LEU A 72 14.76 3.17 -11.39
CA LEU A 72 13.87 2.78 -10.29
C LEU A 72 12.76 1.84 -10.77
N ILE A 73 12.14 2.15 -11.90
CA ILE A 73 11.09 1.31 -12.51
C ILE A 73 11.70 0.08 -13.21
N SER A 74 12.84 0.26 -13.91
CA SER A 74 13.55 -0.84 -14.59
C SER A 74 14.02 -1.92 -13.62
N TRP A 75 14.43 -1.52 -12.42
CA TRP A 75 14.83 -2.44 -11.35
C TRP A 75 13.69 -3.33 -10.89
N TYR A 76 12.47 -2.78 -10.79
CA TYR A 76 11.27 -3.55 -10.46
C TYR A 76 10.86 -4.50 -11.59
N THR A 77 10.79 -3.96 -12.82
CA THR A 77 10.25 -4.71 -13.95
C THR A 77 11.23 -5.73 -14.55
N GLY A 78 12.54 -5.63 -14.22
CA GLY A 78 13.60 -6.38 -14.89
C GLY A 78 13.84 -5.93 -16.34
N ARG A 79 13.19 -4.85 -16.80
CA ARG A 79 13.31 -4.36 -18.19
C ARG A 79 14.01 -3.01 -18.22
N ILE A 80 15.19 -2.97 -18.82
CA ILE A 80 16.00 -1.75 -18.93
C ILE A 80 15.36 -0.81 -19.94
N ARG A 81 14.88 0.35 -19.45
CA ARG A 81 14.29 1.42 -20.28
C ARG A 81 14.76 2.79 -19.80
N GLY A 82 14.81 3.76 -20.72
CA GLY A 82 14.94 5.19 -20.40
C GLY A 82 13.57 5.84 -20.23
N SER A 83 13.54 7.08 -19.68
CA SER A 83 12.28 7.81 -19.45
C SER A 83 11.50 8.07 -20.75
N TYR A 84 12.17 8.38 -21.85
CA TYR A 84 11.53 8.51 -23.17
C TYR A 84 10.97 7.18 -23.68
N ASN A 85 11.69 6.07 -23.49
CA ASN A 85 11.20 4.76 -23.91
C ASN A 85 9.96 4.34 -23.13
N TYR A 86 9.89 4.65 -21.82
CA TYR A 86 8.66 4.47 -21.04
C TYR A 86 7.52 5.33 -21.58
N HIS A 87 7.78 6.59 -21.92
CA HIS A 87 6.79 7.49 -22.52
C HIS A 87 6.26 6.93 -23.83
N ASP A 88 7.16 6.55 -24.76
CA ASP A 88 6.78 6.18 -26.13
C ASP A 88 6.07 4.82 -26.20
N THR A 89 6.37 3.91 -25.26
CA THR A 89 5.79 2.56 -25.19
C THR A 89 4.64 2.44 -24.19
N ALA A 90 4.25 3.51 -23.51
CA ALA A 90 3.11 3.51 -22.58
C ALA A 90 1.81 3.08 -23.31
N VAL A 91 0.99 2.27 -22.63
CA VAL A 91 -0.32 1.82 -23.15
C VAL A 91 -1.28 3.00 -23.22
N GLU A 92 -1.18 3.91 -22.26
CA GLU A 92 -2.00 5.12 -22.18
C GLU A 92 -1.16 6.30 -21.70
N ARG A 93 -1.45 7.49 -22.22
CA ARG A 93 -0.78 8.75 -21.89
C ARG A 93 -1.82 9.86 -21.78
N VAL A 94 -1.94 10.44 -20.60
CA VAL A 94 -2.85 11.57 -20.36
C VAL A 94 -2.08 12.81 -19.91
N GLY A 95 -2.68 13.97 -20.00
CA GLY A 95 -2.11 15.20 -19.43
C GLY A 95 -2.02 15.12 -17.91
N ILE A 96 -1.08 15.83 -17.31
CA ILE A 96 -0.96 15.88 -15.84
C ILE A 96 -2.19 16.52 -15.18
N ASP A 97 -2.92 17.35 -15.88
CA ASP A 97 -4.18 17.98 -15.52
C ASP A 97 -5.34 16.98 -15.33
N HIS A 98 -5.19 15.77 -15.87
CA HIS A 98 -6.13 14.66 -15.70
C HIS A 98 -5.72 13.65 -14.58
N LEU A 99 -4.66 13.94 -13.83
CA LEU A 99 -4.24 13.06 -12.74
C LEU A 99 -5.32 12.95 -11.67
N ASP A 100 -5.71 11.72 -11.35
CA ASP A 100 -6.65 11.40 -10.27
C ASP A 100 -6.23 10.14 -9.49
N GLU A 101 -6.99 9.80 -8.44
CA GLU A 101 -6.67 8.67 -7.56
C GLU A 101 -6.81 7.28 -8.22
N SER A 102 -7.53 7.16 -9.34
CA SER A 102 -7.59 5.90 -10.09
C SER A 102 -6.27 5.56 -10.78
N MET A 103 -5.36 6.55 -10.90
CA MET A 103 -4.05 6.44 -11.54
C MET A 103 -2.92 6.12 -10.54
N VAL A 104 -3.23 5.72 -9.31
CA VAL A 104 -2.22 5.29 -8.35
C VAL A 104 -1.41 4.14 -8.91
N GLY A 105 -0.08 4.27 -8.88
CA GLY A 105 0.88 3.34 -9.50
C GLY A 105 1.23 3.67 -10.95
N TRP A 106 0.58 4.67 -11.60
CA TRP A 106 1.01 5.13 -12.91
C TRP A 106 2.29 5.96 -12.79
N ALA A 107 3.02 6.06 -13.89
CA ALA A 107 4.24 6.86 -13.92
C ALA A 107 3.93 8.32 -14.26
N LEU A 108 4.59 9.24 -13.56
CA LEU A 108 4.60 10.66 -13.89
C LEU A 108 5.80 10.95 -14.78
N TRP A 109 5.60 11.69 -15.86
CA TRP A 109 6.64 11.94 -16.85
C TRP A 109 6.72 13.41 -17.27
N LYS A 110 7.97 13.84 -17.50
CA LYS A 110 8.34 15.04 -18.24
C LYS A 110 9.57 14.73 -19.08
N PRO A 111 9.94 15.56 -20.07
CA PRO A 111 11.17 15.34 -20.86
C PRO A 111 12.37 15.05 -19.99
N GLY A 112 12.98 13.87 -20.19
CA GLY A 112 14.18 13.44 -19.49
C GLY A 112 13.99 12.95 -18.05
N HIS A 113 12.74 12.88 -17.52
CA HIS A 113 12.50 12.45 -16.14
C HIS A 113 11.21 11.66 -15.97
N ILE A 114 11.19 10.74 -14.98
CA ILE A 114 10.04 9.90 -14.65
C ILE A 114 10.01 9.60 -13.16
N GLY A 115 8.82 9.47 -12.60
CA GLY A 115 8.55 9.04 -11.21
C GLY A 115 7.31 8.17 -11.17
N VAL A 116 6.87 7.75 -9.98
CA VAL A 116 5.68 6.91 -9.77
C VAL A 116 4.71 7.63 -8.85
N TYR A 117 3.46 7.80 -9.29
CA TYR A 117 2.39 8.35 -8.47
C TYR A 117 1.96 7.33 -7.41
N ILE A 118 1.82 7.77 -6.17
CA ILE A 118 1.49 6.91 -5.02
C ILE A 118 0.22 7.34 -4.29
N GLY A 119 -0.58 8.22 -4.89
CA GLY A 119 -1.83 8.74 -4.32
C GLY A 119 -1.65 10.02 -3.50
N ASP A 120 -2.77 10.66 -3.15
CA ASP A 120 -2.84 11.85 -2.28
C ASP A 120 -1.94 13.03 -2.72
N GLY A 121 -1.68 13.16 -4.00
CA GLY A 121 -0.78 14.18 -4.56
C GLY A 121 0.70 13.95 -4.26
N TRP A 122 1.11 12.70 -3.95
CA TRP A 122 2.49 12.30 -3.71
C TRP A 122 3.03 11.41 -4.82
N CYS A 123 4.34 11.50 -5.05
CA CYS A 123 5.07 10.59 -5.92
C CYS A 123 6.41 10.18 -5.31
N ILE A 124 6.98 9.10 -5.84
CA ILE A 124 8.37 8.69 -5.56
C ILE A 124 9.16 8.82 -6.86
N GLU A 125 10.28 9.49 -6.78
CA GLU A 125 11.17 9.76 -7.90
C GLU A 125 12.64 9.61 -7.48
N ALA A 126 13.49 9.03 -8.32
CA ALA A 126 14.94 9.19 -8.19
C ALA A 126 15.31 10.53 -8.84
N LYS A 127 15.40 11.58 -8.01
CA LYS A 127 15.34 12.99 -8.44
C LYS A 127 16.64 13.53 -9.01
N GLY A 128 17.75 12.99 -8.58
CA GLY A 128 19.06 13.43 -9.03
C GLY A 128 20.16 13.18 -8.01
N ILE A 129 21.43 13.38 -8.41
CA ILE A 129 22.62 13.02 -7.62
C ILE A 129 22.71 13.69 -6.23
N ASN A 130 22.03 14.81 -6.05
CA ASN A 130 22.02 15.52 -4.76
C ASN A 130 20.86 15.09 -3.85
N TYR A 131 19.90 14.32 -4.35
CA TYR A 131 18.67 13.99 -3.66
C TYR A 131 18.47 12.48 -3.45
N GLY A 132 18.95 11.64 -4.38
CA GLY A 132 18.66 10.22 -4.38
C GLY A 132 17.19 9.94 -4.75
N THR A 133 16.68 8.83 -4.27
CA THR A 133 15.27 8.42 -4.39
C THR A 133 14.49 9.00 -3.22
N ILE A 134 13.49 9.82 -3.51
CA ILE A 134 12.71 10.55 -2.51
C ILE A 134 11.20 10.47 -2.75
N LYS A 135 10.43 10.64 -1.69
CA LYS A 135 9.00 10.95 -1.77
C LYS A 135 8.85 12.48 -1.89
N SER A 136 8.11 12.95 -2.87
CA SER A 136 7.89 14.37 -3.12
C SER A 136 6.44 14.66 -3.49
N ARG A 137 5.99 15.92 -3.30
CA ARG A 137 4.69 16.33 -3.83
C ARG A 137 4.72 16.35 -5.36
N VAL A 138 3.65 15.90 -6.00
CA VAL A 138 3.51 15.96 -7.46
C VAL A 138 3.73 17.39 -7.95
N ALA A 139 3.17 18.38 -7.25
CA ALA A 139 3.32 19.81 -7.58
C ALA A 139 4.77 20.34 -7.48
N ALA A 140 5.70 19.62 -6.83
CA ALA A 140 7.10 20.03 -6.70
C ALA A 140 7.94 19.77 -7.95
N THR A 141 7.42 19.07 -8.94
CA THR A 141 8.08 18.77 -10.22
C THR A 141 7.11 19.09 -11.36
N PRO A 142 7.52 19.84 -12.41
CA PRO A 142 6.62 20.23 -13.50
C PRO A 142 6.37 19.04 -14.45
N TRP A 143 5.66 18.03 -13.95
CA TRP A 143 5.22 16.88 -14.72
C TRP A 143 4.33 17.33 -15.89
N GLN A 144 4.35 16.59 -16.99
CA GLN A 144 3.56 16.89 -18.18
C GLN A 144 2.56 15.80 -18.52
N LYS A 145 2.90 14.54 -18.26
CA LYS A 145 2.10 13.38 -18.59
C LYS A 145 2.01 12.41 -17.42
N VAL A 146 0.91 11.66 -17.40
CA VAL A 146 0.69 10.47 -16.60
C VAL A 146 0.64 9.28 -17.55
N LEU A 147 1.40 8.22 -17.24
CA LEU A 147 1.65 7.11 -18.14
C LEU A 147 1.20 5.79 -17.52
N LYS A 148 0.34 5.05 -18.21
CA LYS A 148 0.07 3.65 -17.94
C LYS A 148 1.14 2.79 -18.59
N LEU A 149 2.03 2.23 -17.81
CA LEU A 149 3.19 1.51 -18.33
C LEU A 149 2.81 0.12 -18.84
N ARG A 150 3.38 -0.28 -19.98
CA ARG A 150 3.11 -1.57 -20.62
C ARG A 150 3.50 -2.78 -19.76
N ASP A 151 4.59 -2.66 -19.00
CA ASP A 151 5.18 -3.78 -18.26
C ASP A 151 4.61 -3.91 -16.84
N ILE A 152 3.58 -3.15 -16.51
CA ILE A 152 2.89 -3.15 -15.22
C ILE A 152 1.45 -3.61 -15.40
N ASP A 153 1.02 -4.52 -14.53
CA ASP A 153 -0.37 -4.94 -14.42
C ASP A 153 -1.10 -4.01 -13.44
N TYR A 154 -2.08 -3.30 -13.94
CA TYR A 154 -2.93 -2.39 -13.18
C TYR A 154 -4.28 -3.01 -12.81
N THR A 155 -4.45 -4.30 -13.02
CA THR A 155 -5.65 -5.00 -12.55
C THR A 155 -5.72 -4.85 -11.04
N PRO A 156 -6.83 -4.32 -10.49
CA PRO A 156 -6.99 -4.25 -9.05
C PRO A 156 -6.81 -5.66 -8.47
N VAL A 157 -5.85 -5.82 -7.57
CA VAL A 157 -5.79 -7.06 -6.79
C VAL A 157 -7.01 -6.99 -5.87
N PRO A 158 -7.95 -7.95 -5.93
CA PRO A 158 -9.03 -7.99 -4.96
C PRO A 158 -8.39 -8.02 -3.57
N VAL A 159 -8.61 -6.98 -2.79
CA VAL A 159 -8.19 -7.01 -1.38
C VAL A 159 -9.13 -8.00 -0.72
N THR A 160 -8.65 -9.20 -0.47
CA THR A 160 -9.38 -10.20 0.33
C THR A 160 -9.15 -9.83 1.78
N TYR A 161 -10.15 -9.21 2.38
CA TYR A 161 -10.15 -9.00 3.82
C TYR A 161 -10.42 -10.32 4.52
N THR A 162 -9.65 -10.62 5.55
CA THR A 162 -9.92 -11.77 6.41
C THR A 162 -11.13 -11.43 7.26
N GLN A 163 -12.30 -12.02 6.94
CA GLN A 163 -13.50 -11.83 7.73
C GLN A 163 -13.32 -12.40 9.13
N GLY A 164 -13.80 -11.68 10.12
CA GLY A 164 -13.78 -12.11 11.52
C GLY A 164 -13.34 -11.03 12.49
N PHE A 165 -13.24 -11.40 13.76
CA PHE A 165 -12.74 -10.53 14.81
C PHE A 165 -11.25 -10.27 14.64
N GLN A 166 -10.87 -9.00 14.74
CA GLN A 166 -9.50 -8.52 14.63
C GLN A 166 -9.12 -7.80 15.94
N PRO A 167 -7.91 -8.00 16.46
CA PRO A 167 -7.46 -7.24 17.62
C PRO A 167 -7.20 -5.78 17.22
N ALA A 168 -7.58 -4.85 18.09
CA ALA A 168 -7.22 -3.45 17.94
C ALA A 168 -5.73 -3.23 18.22
N ALA A 169 -5.19 -2.10 17.75
CA ALA A 169 -3.78 -1.75 17.95
C ALA A 169 -3.37 -1.59 19.43
N ASP A 170 -4.34 -1.35 20.31
CA ASP A 170 -4.13 -1.28 21.77
C ASP A 170 -3.97 -2.67 22.44
N GLY A 171 -4.24 -3.76 21.71
CA GLY A 171 -4.17 -5.13 22.20
C GLY A 171 -5.24 -5.51 23.24
N GLN A 172 -6.25 -4.67 23.45
CA GLN A 172 -7.31 -4.88 24.45
C GLN A 172 -8.69 -4.98 23.83
N ARG A 173 -8.95 -4.20 22.77
CA ARG A 173 -10.26 -4.13 22.12
C ARG A 173 -10.28 -4.99 20.86
N TRP A 174 -11.48 -5.37 20.43
CA TRP A 174 -11.75 -6.13 19.22
C TRP A 174 -12.66 -5.35 18.29
N TRP A 175 -12.49 -5.54 16.99
CA TRP A 175 -13.38 -5.06 15.94
C TRP A 175 -13.66 -6.19 14.95
N TYR A 176 -14.71 -6.09 14.16
CA TYR A 176 -15.08 -7.15 13.22
C TYR A 176 -14.96 -6.67 11.78
N GLN A 177 -14.12 -7.38 10.99
CA GLN A 177 -13.91 -7.14 9.57
C GLN A 177 -14.89 -7.99 8.76
N PHE A 178 -15.59 -7.36 7.80
CA PHE A 178 -16.34 -8.09 6.77
C PHE A 178 -15.45 -8.41 5.56
N ALA A 179 -15.87 -9.43 4.75
CA ALA A 179 -15.13 -9.87 3.57
C ALA A 179 -15.01 -8.79 2.47
N ASP A 180 -15.93 -7.82 2.45
CA ASP A 180 -15.97 -6.69 1.51
C ASP A 180 -15.10 -5.50 1.93
N GLY A 181 -14.44 -5.58 3.09
CA GLY A 181 -13.60 -4.51 3.63
C GLY A 181 -14.31 -3.56 4.57
N ASN A 182 -15.63 -3.67 4.72
CA ASN A 182 -16.38 -2.92 5.74
C ASN A 182 -16.13 -3.51 7.13
N TYR A 183 -16.54 -2.82 8.17
CA TYR A 183 -16.45 -3.27 9.55
C TYR A 183 -17.74 -2.97 10.32
N ALA A 184 -17.98 -3.74 11.39
CA ALA A 184 -19.13 -3.54 12.25
C ALA A 184 -18.95 -2.29 13.10
N ALA A 185 -19.94 -1.40 13.15
CA ALA A 185 -19.93 -0.17 13.97
C ALA A 185 -21.33 0.29 14.31
N ASN A 186 -21.44 1.00 15.45
CA ASN A 186 -22.63 1.75 15.88
C ASN A 186 -23.91 0.92 15.86
N GLY A 187 -23.92 -0.28 16.45
CA GLY A 187 -25.13 -1.10 16.55
C GLY A 187 -24.89 -2.58 16.77
N TRP A 188 -25.99 -3.30 16.65
CA TRP A 188 -26.05 -4.75 16.86
C TRP A 188 -25.77 -5.52 15.58
N TYR A 189 -25.00 -6.62 15.71
CA TYR A 189 -24.68 -7.52 14.60
C TYR A 189 -24.76 -8.98 15.05
N TRP A 190 -25.39 -9.83 14.24
CA TRP A 190 -25.36 -11.28 14.40
C TRP A 190 -24.15 -11.84 13.65
N LEU A 191 -23.09 -12.19 14.38
CA LEU A 191 -21.80 -12.53 13.80
C LEU A 191 -21.31 -13.91 14.21
N GLN A 192 -20.54 -14.53 13.31
CA GLN A 192 -19.85 -15.78 13.59
C GLN A 192 -18.43 -15.50 14.09
N GLU A 193 -18.09 -16.09 15.23
CA GLU A 193 -16.70 -16.23 15.65
C GLU A 193 -16.06 -17.32 14.79
N MET A 194 -15.03 -16.96 13.99
CA MET A 194 -14.57 -17.77 12.86
C MET A 194 -13.77 -19.01 13.29
N GLU A 195 -13.03 -18.98 14.39
CA GLU A 195 -12.21 -20.11 14.85
C GLU A 195 -13.09 -21.27 15.32
N ARG A 196 -14.12 -20.97 16.11
CA ARG A 196 -15.00 -21.97 16.74
C ARG A 196 -16.34 -22.13 16.03
N ARG A 197 -16.60 -21.29 15.01
CA ARG A 197 -17.83 -21.25 14.24
C ARG A 197 -19.10 -21.11 15.09
N THR A 198 -19.00 -20.39 16.21
CA THR A 198 -20.12 -20.08 17.09
C THR A 198 -20.69 -18.72 16.77
N TRP A 199 -22.00 -18.59 16.77
CA TRP A 199 -22.72 -17.35 16.48
C TRP A 199 -23.10 -16.62 17.77
N GLY A 200 -23.33 -15.30 17.66
CA GLY A 200 -23.83 -14.48 18.76
C GLY A 200 -24.16 -13.07 18.31
N TRP A 201 -24.99 -12.40 19.11
CA TRP A 201 -25.24 -10.98 19.01
C TRP A 201 -24.12 -10.18 19.70
N TYR A 202 -23.56 -9.22 18.98
CA TYR A 202 -22.49 -8.34 19.45
C TYR A 202 -22.88 -6.88 19.22
N LEU A 203 -22.57 -6.03 20.17
CA LEU A 203 -22.77 -4.58 20.08
C LEU A 203 -21.44 -3.89 19.85
N PHE A 204 -21.42 -2.95 18.90
CA PHE A 204 -20.24 -2.17 18.55
C PHE A 204 -20.51 -0.67 18.81
N ASP A 205 -19.50 0.03 19.29
CA ASP A 205 -19.54 1.47 19.43
C ASP A 205 -19.44 2.21 18.08
N SER A 206 -19.51 3.55 18.12
CA SER A 206 -19.41 4.39 16.92
C SER A 206 -18.01 4.37 16.26
N GLU A 207 -16.98 3.93 16.97
CA GLU A 207 -15.62 3.79 16.48
C GLU A 207 -15.37 2.39 15.87
N GLY A 208 -16.33 1.46 16.01
CA GLY A 208 -16.28 0.09 15.50
C GLY A 208 -15.64 -0.91 16.44
N TYR A 209 -15.53 -0.60 17.73
CA TYR A 209 -15.02 -1.56 18.71
C TYR A 209 -16.14 -2.34 19.38
N MET A 210 -15.92 -3.64 19.56
CA MET A 210 -16.83 -4.53 20.26
C MET A 210 -16.94 -4.14 21.73
N LEU A 211 -18.16 -4.02 22.23
CA LEU A 211 -18.46 -3.74 23.61
C LEU A 211 -18.57 -5.01 24.45
N THR A 212 -18.26 -4.90 25.75
CA THR A 212 -18.39 -5.97 26.75
C THR A 212 -18.99 -5.43 28.04
N GLY A 213 -19.45 -6.31 28.92
CA GLY A 213 -20.03 -5.93 30.19
C GLY A 213 -21.44 -5.35 30.07
N TYR A 214 -21.83 -4.52 31.06
CA TYR A 214 -23.13 -3.86 31.05
C TYR A 214 -23.12 -2.65 30.11
N GLN A 215 -24.02 -2.64 29.16
CA GLN A 215 -24.11 -1.59 28.13
C GLN A 215 -25.56 -1.13 27.96
N VAL A 216 -25.74 0.09 27.51
CA VAL A 216 -27.01 0.64 27.04
C VAL A 216 -26.89 0.85 25.53
N ASP A 217 -27.81 0.30 24.77
CA ASP A 217 -27.80 0.43 23.32
C ASP A 217 -28.28 1.81 22.83
N PRO A 218 -28.19 2.12 21.55
CA PRO A 218 -28.68 3.39 21.00
C PRO A 218 -30.20 3.64 21.18
N ALA A 219 -31.00 2.57 21.41
CA ALA A 219 -32.43 2.69 21.72
C ALA A 219 -32.70 2.99 23.19
N GLY A 220 -31.70 2.94 24.05
CA GLY A 220 -31.79 3.16 25.49
C GLY A 220 -32.09 1.89 26.30
N GLU A 221 -32.00 0.72 25.70
CA GLU A 221 -32.20 -0.56 26.38
C GLU A 221 -30.89 -1.08 26.97
N ALA A 222 -30.97 -1.75 28.12
CA ALA A 222 -29.83 -2.23 28.88
C ALA A 222 -29.55 -3.71 28.61
N PHE A 223 -28.32 -4.03 28.30
CA PHE A 223 -27.86 -5.39 27.97
C PHE A 223 -26.61 -5.78 28.75
N LEU A 224 -26.46 -7.07 29.00
CA LEU A 224 -25.23 -7.65 29.50
C LEU A 224 -24.51 -8.37 28.35
N LEU A 225 -23.32 -7.89 28.00
CA LEU A 225 -22.43 -8.53 27.04
C LEU A 225 -21.38 -9.32 27.81
N CYS A 226 -21.16 -10.57 27.44
CA CYS A 226 -20.26 -11.47 28.16
C CYS A 226 -18.86 -10.83 28.36
N PRO A 227 -18.45 -10.53 29.59
CA PRO A 227 -17.18 -9.87 29.87
C PRO A 227 -16.01 -10.87 30.00
N VAL A 228 -16.30 -12.17 29.89
CA VAL A 228 -15.30 -13.23 30.11
C VAL A 228 -14.52 -13.45 28.83
N ILE A 229 -13.22 -13.19 28.89
CA ILE A 229 -12.30 -13.45 27.77
C ILE A 229 -12.43 -14.92 27.30
N GLY A 230 -12.65 -15.10 26.00
CA GLY A 230 -12.79 -16.42 25.39
C GLY A 230 -13.89 -16.44 24.30
N SER A 231 -14.39 -17.62 24.00
CA SER A 231 -15.33 -17.85 22.87
C SER A 231 -16.67 -17.12 22.96
N ASN A 232 -17.05 -16.66 24.14
CA ASN A 232 -18.31 -15.94 24.34
C ASN A 232 -18.11 -14.45 24.66
N GLU A 233 -16.86 -13.97 24.70
CA GLU A 233 -16.59 -12.57 24.95
C GLU A 233 -17.36 -11.66 24.00
N GLY A 234 -18.02 -10.64 24.54
CA GLY A 234 -18.83 -9.69 23.79
C GLY A 234 -20.21 -10.19 23.37
N LYS A 235 -20.51 -11.50 23.47
CA LYS A 235 -21.87 -12.00 23.12
C LYS A 235 -22.92 -11.52 24.09
N CYS A 236 -24.08 -11.13 23.56
CA CYS A 236 -25.25 -10.75 24.35
C CYS A 236 -25.71 -11.92 25.22
N MET A 237 -25.99 -11.64 26.51
CA MET A 237 -26.52 -12.58 27.47
C MET A 237 -27.93 -12.17 27.86
N ILE A 238 -28.85 -13.13 27.90
CA ILE A 238 -30.22 -12.95 28.36
C ILE A 238 -30.55 -13.93 29.47
N THR A 239 -31.63 -13.64 30.19
CA THR A 239 -32.13 -14.52 31.25
C THR A 239 -33.11 -15.53 30.69
N ASP A 240 -32.91 -16.82 30.95
CA ASP A 240 -33.87 -17.88 30.61
C ASP A 240 -35.10 -17.85 31.53
N ALA A 241 -36.08 -18.69 31.25
CA ALA A 241 -37.30 -18.78 32.04
C ALA A 241 -37.10 -19.19 33.52
N ARG A 242 -35.92 -19.65 33.89
CA ARG A 242 -35.52 -20.00 35.27
C ARG A 242 -34.68 -18.91 35.94
N GLY A 243 -34.45 -17.82 35.25
CA GLY A 243 -33.60 -16.70 35.74
C GLY A 243 -32.10 -16.94 35.58
N ALA A 244 -31.65 -17.97 34.86
CA ALA A 244 -30.27 -18.22 34.61
C ALA A 244 -29.80 -17.47 33.35
N LEU A 245 -28.59 -16.89 33.37
CA LEU A 245 -27.99 -16.23 32.22
C LEU A 245 -27.57 -17.28 31.17
N ARG A 246 -27.93 -17.01 29.91
CA ARG A 246 -27.47 -17.75 28.72
C ARG A 246 -27.11 -16.81 27.61
N ILE A 247 -26.35 -17.27 26.63
CA ILE A 247 -26.08 -16.51 25.40
C ILE A 247 -27.39 -16.39 24.60
N ALA A 248 -27.69 -15.20 24.10
CA ALA A 248 -28.80 -14.93 23.22
C ALA A 248 -28.65 -15.65 21.88
N GLU A 249 -29.76 -16.28 21.41
CA GLU A 249 -29.84 -16.89 20.08
C GLU A 249 -30.32 -15.85 19.04
N GLU A 250 -30.31 -16.24 17.75
CA GLU A 250 -30.61 -15.31 16.64
C GLU A 250 -31.99 -14.61 16.79
N TYR A 251 -32.97 -15.30 17.31
CA TYR A 251 -34.36 -14.82 17.41
C TYR A 251 -34.73 -14.26 18.81
N ASP A 252 -33.73 -14.10 19.69
CA ASP A 252 -33.97 -13.56 21.03
C ASP A 252 -33.89 -12.01 21.07
N MET A 253 -33.44 -11.36 19.98
CA MET A 253 -33.21 -9.91 19.87
C MET A 253 -34.12 -9.27 18.84
#